data_d7c59992c4897636429f5703499e74ca
#
_entry.id   d7c59992c4897636429f5703499e74ca
#
_cell.length_a   1.000
_cell.length_b   1.000
_cell.length_c   1.000
_cell.angle_alpha   90.00
_cell.angle_beta   90.00
_cell.angle_gamma   90.00
#
_symmetry.space_group_name_H-M   'P 1'
#
loop_
_entity.id
_entity.type
_entity.pdbx_description
1 polymer ?
#
loop_
_entity_poly.entity_id
_entity_poly.type
_entity_poly.pdbx_seq_one_letter_code
_entity_poly.pdbx_strand_id
1 'polypeptide(L)'
;MSLISKSDLIKASGLDKIGFLKNPVAAAMMRLTKINEVNKLYDSLKDKEGKDFFYSFVRERNLKYIVFTEDLAKIPKTGPFILVSNHPLGAIDGISMAKILTEIRPDFTIMGNFLLEKIEPMKPFVIPVNPFENGKEVRNSSTGMRETLKHLENGGCVGIFPAGEVSNRNNTFNEILDKPWEKTALKLIKMAKVPVVPMYFHAKNSRIFYQLAKIHPDLQTLMLPTEMMRDREKP
;
A
#
# COMPACT_ATOMS: atom_id res chain seq x y z
N MET A 1 4.35 9.17 -19.17
CA MET A 1 4.02 7.72 -19.25
C MET A 1 3.00 7.44 -18.15
N SER A 2 1.84 6.83 -18.47
CA SER A 2 0.81 6.61 -17.44
C SER A 2 1.28 5.57 -16.41
N LEU A 3 1.00 5.78 -15.13
CA LEU A 3 1.35 4.85 -14.04
C LEU A 3 0.70 3.46 -14.26
N ILE A 4 -0.58 3.47 -14.62
CA ILE A 4 -1.34 2.26 -14.97
C ILE A 4 -1.81 2.43 -16.41
N SER A 5 -1.24 1.63 -17.31
CA SER A 5 -1.60 1.66 -18.72
C SER A 5 -2.83 0.78 -19.01
N LYS A 6 -3.47 1.03 -20.15
CA LYS A 6 -4.55 0.17 -20.64
C LYS A 6 -4.08 -1.27 -20.84
N SER A 7 -2.86 -1.47 -21.30
CA SER A 7 -2.26 -2.80 -21.48
C SER A 7 -2.03 -3.52 -20.15
N ASP A 8 -1.62 -2.80 -19.10
CA ASP A 8 -1.50 -3.39 -17.76
C ASP A 8 -2.86 -3.88 -17.25
N LEU A 9 -3.91 -3.06 -17.42
CA LEU A 9 -5.26 -3.44 -17.01
C LEU A 9 -5.79 -4.64 -17.79
N ILE A 10 -5.58 -4.69 -19.12
CA ILE A 10 -6.00 -5.81 -19.97
C ILE A 10 -5.33 -7.12 -19.49
N LYS A 11 -4.03 -7.09 -19.24
CA LYS A 11 -3.29 -8.26 -18.74
C LYS A 11 -3.76 -8.69 -17.35
N ALA A 12 -3.92 -7.75 -16.43
CA ALA A 12 -4.32 -8.04 -15.06
C ALA A 12 -5.76 -8.56 -14.93
N SER A 13 -6.68 -8.11 -15.82
CA SER A 13 -8.09 -8.49 -15.78
C SER A 13 -8.45 -9.67 -16.69
N GLY A 14 -7.51 -10.21 -17.46
CA GLY A 14 -7.77 -11.28 -18.43
C GLY A 14 -8.65 -10.87 -19.62
N LEU A 15 -8.78 -9.55 -19.87
CA LEU A 15 -9.56 -9.02 -21.00
C LEU A 15 -8.96 -9.35 -22.38
N ASP A 16 -7.73 -9.85 -22.44
CA ASP A 16 -7.12 -10.37 -23.67
C ASP A 16 -7.96 -11.45 -24.34
N LYS A 17 -8.76 -12.19 -23.57
CA LYS A 17 -9.65 -13.27 -24.04
C LYS A 17 -10.87 -12.80 -24.83
N ILE A 18 -11.27 -11.51 -24.71
CA ILE A 18 -12.48 -10.99 -25.39
C ILE A 18 -12.19 -10.32 -26.75
N GLY A 19 -11.01 -10.57 -27.32
CA GLY A 19 -10.63 -10.16 -28.68
C GLY A 19 -10.71 -8.65 -28.91
N PHE A 20 -11.45 -8.20 -29.94
CA PHE A 20 -11.52 -6.79 -30.32
C PHE A 20 -12.22 -5.88 -29.28
N LEU A 21 -13.02 -6.44 -28.38
CA LEU A 21 -13.71 -5.70 -27.33
C LEU A 21 -12.79 -5.32 -26.16
N LYS A 22 -11.58 -5.89 -26.06
CA LYS A 22 -10.65 -5.63 -24.93
C LYS A 22 -10.34 -4.15 -24.73
N ASN A 23 -10.10 -3.42 -25.82
CA ASN A 23 -9.73 -2.00 -25.73
C ASN A 23 -10.86 -1.08 -25.27
N PRO A 24 -12.09 -1.15 -25.84
CA PRO A 24 -13.20 -0.34 -25.33
C PRO A 24 -13.61 -0.73 -23.91
N VAL A 25 -13.61 -2.02 -23.57
CA VAL A 25 -13.93 -2.48 -22.20
C VAL A 25 -12.89 -1.98 -21.21
N ALA A 26 -11.60 -2.10 -21.50
CA ALA A 26 -10.54 -1.57 -20.64
C ALA A 26 -10.63 -0.06 -20.47
N ALA A 27 -10.94 0.69 -21.54
CA ALA A 27 -11.13 2.15 -21.43
C ALA A 27 -12.33 2.53 -20.54
N ALA A 28 -13.44 1.80 -20.65
CA ALA A 28 -14.60 1.97 -19.76
C ALA A 28 -14.23 1.63 -18.31
N MET A 29 -13.53 0.52 -18.07
CA MET A 29 -13.06 0.15 -16.74
C MET A 29 -12.15 1.21 -16.14
N MET A 30 -11.15 1.72 -16.87
CA MET A 30 -10.25 2.78 -16.39
C MET A 30 -11.01 4.02 -15.95
N ARG A 31 -12.09 4.36 -16.64
CA ARG A 31 -12.95 5.49 -16.29
C ARG A 31 -13.79 5.20 -15.04
N LEU A 32 -14.46 4.04 -14.99
CA LEU A 32 -15.35 3.66 -13.90
C LEU A 32 -14.59 3.46 -12.58
N THR A 33 -13.39 2.89 -12.65
CA THR A 33 -12.53 2.65 -11.48
C THR A 33 -11.64 3.85 -11.13
N LYS A 34 -11.80 5.00 -11.79
CA LYS A 34 -11.00 6.21 -11.58
C LYS A 34 -9.49 6.05 -11.80
N ILE A 35 -9.04 5.02 -12.53
CA ILE A 35 -7.63 4.82 -12.88
C ILE A 35 -7.09 6.03 -13.67
N ASN A 36 -7.90 6.63 -14.54
CA ASN A 36 -7.50 7.83 -15.28
C ASN A 36 -7.20 9.02 -14.34
N GLU A 37 -7.96 9.16 -13.26
CA GLU A 37 -7.75 10.20 -12.25
C GLU A 37 -6.49 9.92 -11.43
N VAL A 38 -6.23 8.65 -11.09
CA VAL A 38 -4.99 8.23 -10.45
C VAL A 38 -3.78 8.54 -11.33
N ASN A 39 -3.86 8.25 -12.63
CA ASN A 39 -2.78 8.59 -13.58
C ASN A 39 -2.53 10.10 -13.65
N LYS A 40 -3.60 10.94 -13.70
CA LYS A 40 -3.46 12.40 -13.67
C LYS A 40 -2.81 12.88 -12.37
N LEU A 41 -3.24 12.35 -11.24
CA LEU A 41 -2.63 12.67 -9.95
C LEU A 41 -1.14 12.28 -9.93
N TYR A 42 -0.79 11.10 -10.40
CA TYR A 42 0.60 10.68 -10.50
C TYR A 42 1.41 11.62 -11.43
N ASP A 43 0.86 11.97 -12.59
CA ASP A 43 1.55 12.88 -13.53
C ASP A 43 1.82 14.25 -12.93
N SER A 44 0.97 14.74 -12.01
CA SER A 44 1.21 16.01 -11.30
C SER A 44 2.24 15.89 -10.17
N LEU A 45 2.57 14.66 -9.73
CA LEU A 45 3.43 14.40 -8.58
C LEU A 45 4.74 13.70 -8.90
N LYS A 46 4.89 13.10 -10.08
CA LYS A 46 6.03 12.23 -10.45
C LYS A 46 7.40 12.91 -10.38
N ASP A 47 7.43 14.23 -10.54
CA ASP A 47 8.66 15.03 -10.51
C ASP A 47 8.99 15.55 -9.09
N LYS A 48 8.22 15.14 -8.07
CA LYS A 48 8.51 15.41 -6.67
C LYS A 48 9.53 14.41 -6.15
N GLU A 49 10.47 14.88 -5.35
CA GLU A 49 11.53 14.04 -4.80
C GLU A 49 11.31 13.76 -3.31
N GLY A 50 11.73 12.58 -2.88
CA GLY A 50 11.77 12.21 -1.49
C GLY A 50 10.41 12.36 -0.78
N LYS A 51 10.45 12.93 0.42
CA LYS A 51 9.25 13.17 1.24
C LYS A 51 8.24 14.14 0.61
N ASP A 52 8.67 15.02 -0.30
CA ASP A 52 7.80 16.01 -0.93
C ASP A 52 6.70 15.35 -1.77
N PHE A 53 6.96 14.15 -2.29
CA PHE A 53 5.93 13.34 -2.94
C PHE A 53 4.79 13.01 -1.98
N PHE A 54 5.09 12.53 -0.78
CA PHE A 54 4.08 12.14 0.21
C PHE A 54 3.28 13.36 0.71
N TYR A 55 3.94 14.48 0.95
CA TYR A 55 3.29 15.73 1.32
C TYR A 55 2.35 16.23 0.24
N SER A 56 2.83 16.24 -1.01
CA SER A 56 2.04 16.69 -2.15
C SER A 56 0.85 15.79 -2.40
N PHE A 57 1.01 14.46 -2.28
CA PHE A 57 -0.10 13.52 -2.40
C PHE A 57 -1.19 13.78 -1.35
N VAL A 58 -0.81 13.92 -0.08
CA VAL A 58 -1.75 14.18 1.01
C VAL A 58 -2.50 15.50 0.77
N ARG A 59 -1.80 16.54 0.33
CA ARG A 59 -2.38 17.85 0.00
C ARG A 59 -3.34 17.77 -1.20
N GLU A 60 -2.91 17.20 -2.33
CA GLU A 60 -3.72 17.12 -3.56
C GLU A 60 -4.97 16.24 -3.35
N ARG A 61 -4.88 15.24 -2.49
CA ARG A 61 -6.03 14.40 -2.13
C ARG A 61 -6.85 14.98 -0.97
N ASN A 62 -6.45 16.13 -0.41
CA ASN A 62 -7.09 16.75 0.77
C ASN A 62 -7.33 15.71 1.88
N LEU A 63 -6.32 14.86 2.12
CA LEU A 63 -6.44 13.82 3.15
C LEU A 63 -6.31 14.45 4.52
N LYS A 64 -7.37 14.32 5.31
CA LYS A 64 -7.40 14.75 6.70
C LYS A 64 -7.14 13.54 7.60
N TYR A 65 -6.20 13.67 8.52
CA TYR A 65 -5.93 12.67 9.55
C TYR A 65 -5.51 13.37 10.84
N ILE A 66 -5.74 12.68 11.95
CA ILE A 66 -5.33 13.13 13.29
C ILE A 66 -4.29 12.14 13.79
N VAL A 67 -3.17 12.66 14.25
CA VAL A 67 -2.13 11.89 14.96
C VAL A 67 -1.87 12.59 16.28
N PHE A 68 -1.94 11.84 17.37
CA PHE A 68 -1.68 12.41 18.70
C PHE A 68 -0.19 12.60 18.92
N THR A 69 0.19 13.73 19.49
CA THR A 69 1.59 14.07 19.76
C THR A 69 2.25 13.04 20.68
N GLU A 70 1.49 12.51 21.64
CA GLU A 70 1.95 11.47 22.57
C GLU A 70 2.30 10.16 21.85
N ASP A 71 1.60 9.84 20.76
CA ASP A 71 1.89 8.65 19.96
C ASP A 71 3.12 8.86 19.08
N LEU A 72 3.29 10.04 18.50
CA LEU A 72 4.51 10.39 17.77
C LEU A 72 5.76 10.31 18.65
N ALA A 73 5.63 10.71 19.93
CA ALA A 73 6.73 10.66 20.89
C ALA A 73 7.20 9.22 21.21
N LYS A 74 6.36 8.21 20.97
CA LYS A 74 6.70 6.80 21.19
C LYS A 74 7.54 6.20 20.06
N ILE A 75 7.62 6.87 18.91
CA ILE A 75 8.41 6.40 17.76
C ILE A 75 9.89 6.61 18.05
N PRO A 76 10.74 5.53 17.98
CA PRO A 76 12.16 5.64 18.21
C PRO A 76 12.83 6.58 17.20
N LYS A 77 13.51 7.62 17.68
CA LYS A 77 14.22 8.58 16.83
C LYS A 77 15.52 8.04 16.26
N THR A 78 16.08 7.00 16.87
CA THR A 78 17.32 6.33 16.48
C THR A 78 17.21 4.84 16.70
N GLY A 79 18.09 4.09 16.05
CA GLY A 79 18.14 2.62 16.15
C GLY A 79 17.06 1.91 15.31
N PRO A 80 17.19 0.61 15.11
CA PRO A 80 16.30 -0.14 14.26
C PRO A 80 14.96 -0.45 14.96
N PHE A 81 13.88 -0.45 14.20
CA PHE A 81 12.59 -0.97 14.63
C PHE A 81 11.72 -1.39 13.44
N ILE A 82 10.74 -2.24 13.68
CA ILE A 82 9.68 -2.56 12.73
C ILE A 82 8.40 -1.91 13.19
N LEU A 83 7.78 -1.11 12.32
CA LEU A 83 6.44 -0.59 12.51
C LEU A 83 5.44 -1.54 11.85
N VAL A 84 4.47 -2.02 12.62
CA VAL A 84 3.41 -2.91 12.15
C VAL A 84 2.08 -2.18 12.15
N SER A 85 1.30 -2.31 11.09
CA SER A 85 0.01 -1.63 10.98
C SER A 85 -1.06 -2.49 10.32
N ASN A 86 -2.33 -2.22 10.67
CA ASN A 86 -3.47 -2.65 9.86
C ASN A 86 -3.48 -1.90 8.51
N HIS A 87 -4.24 -2.42 7.54
CA HIS A 87 -4.21 -1.93 6.15
C HIS A 87 -5.62 -1.62 5.58
N PRO A 88 -6.41 -0.71 6.21
CA PRO A 88 -7.80 -0.51 5.82
C PRO A 88 -8.02 0.20 4.48
N LEU A 89 -7.11 1.07 4.04
CA LEU A 89 -7.31 1.96 2.89
C LEU A 89 -6.42 1.65 1.67
N GLY A 90 -5.51 0.69 1.78
CA GLY A 90 -4.56 0.37 0.70
C GLY A 90 -3.47 1.43 0.54
N ALA A 91 -3.25 1.94 -0.67
CA ALA A 91 -2.15 2.87 -0.95
C ALA A 91 -2.13 4.11 -0.05
N ILE A 92 -3.30 4.58 0.42
CA ILE A 92 -3.40 5.73 1.33
C ILE A 92 -2.68 5.45 2.65
N ASP A 93 -2.80 4.23 3.19
CA ASP A 93 -2.14 3.89 4.45
C ASP A 93 -0.63 3.94 4.31
N GLY A 94 -0.09 3.33 3.24
CA GLY A 94 1.34 3.33 2.98
C GLY A 94 1.91 4.74 2.77
N ILE A 95 1.20 5.59 2.02
CA ILE A 95 1.61 6.98 1.78
C ILE A 95 1.52 7.80 3.07
N SER A 96 0.45 7.63 3.85
CA SER A 96 0.28 8.35 5.12
C SER A 96 1.33 7.92 6.15
N MET A 97 1.61 6.61 6.24
CA MET A 97 2.68 6.07 7.07
C MET A 97 4.04 6.66 6.65
N ALA A 98 4.38 6.63 5.38
CA ALA A 98 5.62 7.18 4.87
C ALA A 98 5.74 8.69 5.12
N LYS A 99 4.65 9.45 4.92
CA LYS A 99 4.61 10.90 5.22
C LYS A 99 4.93 11.17 6.69
N ILE A 100 4.32 10.42 7.62
CA ILE A 100 4.52 10.62 9.06
C ILE A 100 5.93 10.18 9.47
N LEU A 101 6.35 9.00 9.02
CA LEU A 101 7.60 8.40 9.48
C LEU A 101 8.84 9.10 8.89
N THR A 102 8.82 9.55 7.63
CA THR A 102 9.96 10.24 7.01
C THR A 102 10.24 11.62 7.64
N GLU A 103 9.30 12.20 8.38
CA GLU A 103 9.54 13.41 9.18
C GLU A 103 10.40 13.14 10.41
N ILE A 104 10.25 11.94 11.01
CA ILE A 104 10.92 11.55 12.26
C ILE A 104 12.20 10.76 11.95
N ARG A 105 12.14 9.92 10.92
CA ARG A 105 13.17 8.96 10.50
C ARG A 105 13.37 9.02 8.97
N PRO A 106 14.33 9.82 8.51
CA PRO A 106 14.64 9.93 7.07
C PRO A 106 15.03 8.62 6.42
N ASP A 107 15.50 7.65 7.21
CA ASP A 107 15.88 6.29 6.82
C ASP A 107 14.70 5.29 6.82
N PHE A 108 13.46 5.79 6.98
CA PHE A 108 12.27 4.95 6.93
C PHE A 108 12.06 4.33 5.54
N THR A 109 11.78 3.03 5.53
CA THR A 109 11.34 2.30 4.34
C THR A 109 10.06 1.52 4.63
N ILE A 110 9.35 1.11 3.59
CA ILE A 110 8.14 0.30 3.70
C ILE A 110 8.29 -0.97 2.86
N MET A 111 7.96 -2.12 3.43
CA MET A 111 7.79 -3.33 2.61
C MET A 111 6.49 -3.23 1.84
N GLY A 112 6.57 -3.29 0.54
CA GLY A 112 5.40 -3.13 -0.32
C GLY A 112 5.45 -3.98 -1.58
N ASN A 113 4.30 -4.10 -2.25
CA ASN A 113 4.22 -4.80 -3.52
C ASN A 113 5.21 -4.18 -4.53
N PHE A 114 5.93 -5.02 -5.26
CA PHE A 114 6.91 -4.60 -6.28
C PHE A 114 6.33 -3.62 -7.32
N LEU A 115 5.00 -3.59 -7.51
CA LEU A 115 4.36 -2.59 -8.39
C LEU A 115 4.55 -1.15 -7.92
N LEU A 116 4.84 -0.93 -6.63
CA LEU A 116 5.14 0.39 -6.09
C LEU A 116 6.46 0.95 -6.63
N GLU A 117 7.36 0.10 -7.13
CA GLU A 117 8.57 0.55 -7.83
C GLU A 117 8.30 1.30 -9.14
N LYS A 118 7.08 1.16 -9.70
CA LYS A 118 6.65 1.96 -10.86
C LYS A 118 6.41 3.43 -10.49
N ILE A 119 6.26 3.73 -9.20
CA ILE A 119 6.09 5.09 -8.67
C ILE A 119 7.49 5.63 -8.37
N GLU A 120 8.12 6.27 -9.35
CA GLU A 120 9.51 6.73 -9.26
C GLU A 120 9.86 7.45 -7.94
N PRO A 121 9.02 8.41 -7.43
CA PRO A 121 9.31 9.08 -6.16
C PRO A 121 9.27 8.15 -4.93
N MET A 122 8.63 7.00 -5.02
CA MET A 122 8.53 6.05 -3.91
C MET A 122 9.68 5.05 -3.86
N LYS A 123 10.40 4.83 -4.96
CA LYS A 123 11.47 3.82 -5.05
C LYS A 123 12.46 3.84 -3.87
N PRO A 124 12.96 5.00 -3.42
CA PRO A 124 13.92 5.05 -2.30
C PRO A 124 13.33 4.58 -0.96
N PHE A 125 12.00 4.55 -0.86
CA PHE A 125 11.28 4.25 0.38
C PHE A 125 10.62 2.86 0.36
N VAL A 126 10.80 2.08 -0.70
CA VAL A 126 10.12 0.78 -0.86
C VAL A 126 11.15 -0.35 -0.90
N ILE A 127 10.97 -1.33 -0.03
CA ILE A 127 11.59 -2.63 -0.16
C ILE A 127 10.56 -3.54 -0.84
N PRO A 128 10.79 -3.92 -2.11
CA PRO A 128 9.80 -4.64 -2.89
C PRO A 128 9.66 -6.08 -2.41
N VAL A 129 8.40 -6.52 -2.32
CA VAL A 129 8.05 -7.92 -2.07
C VAL A 129 7.03 -8.38 -3.09
N ASN A 130 7.05 -9.66 -3.42
CA ASN A 130 6.05 -10.26 -4.29
C ASN A 130 4.98 -10.94 -3.43
N PRO A 131 3.75 -10.44 -3.35
CA PRO A 131 2.68 -11.05 -2.59
C PRO A 131 2.07 -12.28 -3.29
N PHE A 132 2.39 -12.50 -4.57
CA PHE A 132 1.81 -13.58 -5.38
C PHE A 132 2.69 -14.85 -5.34
N GLU A 133 2.98 -15.37 -4.15
CA GLU A 133 3.76 -16.61 -3.99
C GLU A 133 2.97 -17.85 -4.37
N ASN A 134 2.71 -18.05 -5.66
CA ASN A 134 2.29 -19.33 -6.19
C ASN A 134 3.45 -20.00 -6.97
N GLY A 135 4.40 -20.61 -6.24
CA GLY A 135 5.24 -21.71 -6.70
C GLY A 135 6.39 -21.45 -7.68
N LYS A 136 6.46 -20.34 -8.42
CA LYS A 136 7.52 -20.12 -9.43
C LYS A 136 8.42 -18.89 -9.23
N GLU A 137 8.08 -17.97 -8.34
CA GLU A 137 8.85 -16.76 -8.09
C GLU A 137 9.29 -16.58 -6.61
N VAL A 138 9.64 -17.67 -5.96
CA VAL A 138 10.15 -17.72 -4.57
C VAL A 138 11.40 -16.84 -4.35
N ARG A 139 12.10 -16.46 -5.44
CA ARG A 139 13.32 -15.64 -5.33
C ARG A 139 13.07 -14.23 -4.83
N ASN A 140 11.93 -13.61 -5.14
CA ASN A 140 11.69 -12.20 -4.80
C ASN A 140 11.29 -11.97 -3.33
N SER A 141 10.57 -12.89 -2.71
CA SER A 141 10.20 -12.81 -1.30
C SER A 141 11.42 -12.98 -0.37
N SER A 142 12.32 -13.89 -0.69
CA SER A 142 13.58 -14.07 0.07
C SER A 142 14.53 -12.87 -0.07
N THR A 143 14.52 -12.20 -1.22
CA THR A 143 15.32 -10.98 -1.47
C THR A 143 14.80 -9.82 -0.62
N GLY A 144 13.50 -9.51 -0.68
CA GLY A 144 12.90 -8.44 0.12
C GLY A 144 13.09 -8.68 1.63
N MET A 145 12.96 -9.92 2.11
CA MET A 145 13.25 -10.24 3.51
C MET A 145 14.72 -9.97 3.87
N ARG A 146 15.67 -10.36 3.00
CA ARG A 146 17.11 -10.13 3.25
C ARG A 146 17.43 -8.63 3.24
N GLU A 147 16.90 -7.88 2.30
CA GLU A 147 17.07 -6.43 2.21
C GLU A 147 16.51 -5.74 3.45
N THR A 148 15.33 -6.15 3.92
CA THR A 148 14.73 -5.64 5.15
C THR A 148 15.62 -5.90 6.36
N LEU A 149 16.10 -7.13 6.54
CA LEU A 149 17.00 -7.45 7.64
C LEU A 149 18.30 -6.64 7.59
N LYS A 150 18.90 -6.52 6.40
CA LYS A 150 20.11 -5.69 6.21
C LYS A 150 19.86 -4.22 6.53
N HIS A 151 18.70 -3.67 6.15
CA HIS A 151 18.33 -2.29 6.46
C HIS A 151 18.19 -2.08 7.97
N LEU A 152 17.55 -3.01 8.67
CA LEU A 152 17.43 -3.00 10.13
C LEU A 152 18.80 -3.18 10.84
N GLU A 153 19.67 -4.08 10.37
CA GLU A 153 21.04 -4.27 10.88
C GLU A 153 21.87 -2.98 10.77
N ASN A 154 21.61 -2.16 9.75
CA ASN A 154 22.25 -0.85 9.58
C ASN A 154 21.59 0.28 10.41
N GLY A 155 20.67 -0.05 11.31
CA GLY A 155 20.01 0.90 12.19
C GLY A 155 18.74 1.56 11.61
N GLY A 156 18.32 1.17 10.41
CA GLY A 156 17.15 1.71 9.74
C GLY A 156 15.82 1.22 10.35
N CYS A 157 14.70 1.82 9.91
CA CYS A 157 13.38 1.39 10.33
C CYS A 157 12.48 1.03 9.14
N VAL A 158 11.59 0.06 9.36
CA VAL A 158 10.76 -0.51 8.29
C VAL A 158 9.30 -0.58 8.72
N GLY A 159 8.41 -0.07 7.88
CA GLY A 159 6.96 -0.26 8.00
C GLY A 159 6.49 -1.52 7.26
N ILE A 160 5.60 -2.28 7.88
CA ILE A 160 4.99 -3.45 7.26
C ILE A 160 3.48 -3.48 7.53
N PHE A 161 2.74 -4.03 6.58
CA PHE A 161 1.35 -4.45 6.74
C PHE A 161 1.32 -5.97 6.79
N PRO A 162 1.35 -6.56 8.00
CA PRO A 162 1.67 -7.98 8.17
C PRO A 162 0.59 -8.93 7.65
N ALA A 163 -0.64 -8.44 7.40
CA ALA A 163 -1.71 -9.21 6.76
C ALA A 163 -1.51 -9.38 5.24
N GLY A 164 -0.58 -8.61 4.61
CA GLY A 164 -0.24 -8.72 3.19
C GLY A 164 -1.29 -8.17 2.23
N GLU A 165 -2.48 -7.82 2.70
CA GLU A 165 -3.58 -7.30 1.89
C GLU A 165 -4.46 -6.31 2.67
N VAL A 166 -5.33 -5.61 1.93
CA VAL A 166 -6.24 -4.62 2.52
C VAL A 166 -7.30 -5.30 3.40
N SER A 167 -7.61 -4.65 4.55
CA SER A 167 -8.63 -5.10 5.49
C SER A 167 -9.97 -5.37 4.81
N ASN A 168 -10.64 -6.43 5.23
CA ASN A 168 -11.91 -6.84 4.66
C ASN A 168 -12.95 -7.10 5.76
N ARG A 169 -14.21 -7.27 5.36
CA ARG A 169 -15.28 -7.61 6.30
C ARG A 169 -15.11 -9.02 6.84
N ASN A 170 -14.93 -9.13 8.13
CA ASN A 170 -14.94 -10.41 8.82
C ASN A 170 -16.38 -10.87 9.05
N ASN A 171 -16.74 -12.05 8.53
CA ASN A 171 -18.10 -12.55 8.62
C ASN A 171 -18.49 -12.99 10.06
N THR A 172 -17.50 -13.40 10.86
CA THR A 172 -17.73 -13.86 12.23
C THR A 172 -18.07 -12.71 13.17
N PHE A 173 -17.28 -11.62 13.08
CA PHE A 173 -17.43 -10.47 13.99
C PHE A 173 -18.26 -9.34 13.39
N ASN A 174 -18.61 -9.43 12.09
CA ASN A 174 -19.29 -8.37 11.34
C ASN A 174 -18.55 -7.02 11.33
N GLU A 175 -17.24 -7.05 11.50
CA GLU A 175 -16.32 -5.92 11.57
C GLU A 175 -15.36 -5.90 10.37
N ILE A 176 -14.71 -4.74 10.15
CA ILE A 176 -13.64 -4.61 9.17
C ILE A 176 -12.33 -4.90 9.87
N LEU A 177 -11.70 -5.99 9.49
CA LEU A 177 -10.47 -6.48 10.11
C LEU A 177 -9.47 -6.90 9.02
N ASP A 178 -8.21 -6.86 9.40
CA ASP A 178 -7.16 -7.52 8.62
C ASP A 178 -7.33 -9.04 8.70
N LYS A 179 -6.85 -9.74 7.68
CA LYS A 179 -6.64 -11.19 7.78
C LYS A 179 -5.54 -11.51 8.81
N PRO A 180 -5.47 -12.77 9.25
CA PRO A 180 -4.34 -13.22 10.07
C PRO A 180 -3.01 -12.87 9.41
N TRP A 181 -2.04 -12.49 10.22
CA TRP A 181 -0.72 -12.11 9.74
C TRP A 181 -0.05 -13.23 8.96
N GLU A 182 0.59 -12.87 7.85
CA GLU A 182 1.32 -13.80 7.01
C GLU A 182 2.50 -14.43 7.76
N LYS A 183 2.72 -15.73 7.51
CA LYS A 183 3.84 -16.47 8.15
C LYS A 183 5.21 -15.83 7.84
N THR A 184 5.35 -15.26 6.65
CA THR A 184 6.57 -14.56 6.22
C THR A 184 6.80 -13.28 7.03
N ALA A 185 5.76 -12.51 7.32
CA ALA A 185 5.85 -11.32 8.18
C ALA A 185 6.21 -11.71 9.63
N LEU A 186 5.58 -12.74 10.17
CA LEU A 186 5.92 -13.27 11.51
C LEU A 186 7.36 -13.78 11.59
N LYS A 187 7.83 -14.45 10.53
CA LYS A 187 9.23 -14.93 10.45
C LYS A 187 10.21 -13.75 10.44
N LEU A 188 9.93 -12.71 9.62
CA LEU A 188 10.73 -11.51 9.56
C LEU A 188 10.87 -10.86 10.94
N ILE A 189 9.74 -10.60 11.62
CA ILE A 189 9.71 -9.97 12.95
C ILE A 189 10.56 -10.78 13.96
N LYS A 190 10.41 -12.11 13.96
CA LYS A 190 11.18 -12.98 14.84
C LYS A 190 12.69 -12.97 14.54
N MET A 191 13.06 -12.90 13.26
CA MET A 191 14.47 -12.89 12.85
C MET A 191 15.16 -11.56 13.12
N ALA A 192 14.44 -10.45 12.96
CA ALA A 192 14.98 -9.10 13.09
C ALA A 192 15.44 -8.78 14.52
N LYS A 193 14.76 -9.32 15.55
CA LYS A 193 15.09 -9.11 16.97
C LYS A 193 15.24 -7.63 17.37
N VAL A 194 14.43 -6.77 16.76
CA VAL A 194 14.36 -5.33 17.01
C VAL A 194 13.02 -4.96 17.65
N PRO A 195 12.90 -3.79 18.28
CA PRO A 195 11.61 -3.30 18.79
C PRO A 195 10.52 -3.30 17.71
N VAL A 196 9.28 -3.59 18.10
CA VAL A 196 8.11 -3.54 17.24
C VAL A 196 7.20 -2.42 17.74
N VAL A 197 6.89 -1.47 16.85
CA VAL A 197 6.02 -0.34 17.13
C VAL A 197 4.68 -0.57 16.46
N PRO A 198 3.57 -0.72 17.20
CA PRO A 198 2.26 -0.84 16.59
C PRO A 198 1.73 0.53 16.16
N MET A 199 1.13 0.57 14.97
CA MET A 199 0.36 1.69 14.43
C MET A 199 -1.02 1.19 14.03
N TYR A 200 -2.05 2.01 14.21
CA TYR A 200 -3.40 1.62 13.83
C TYR A 200 -4.13 2.74 13.09
N PHE A 201 -4.61 2.46 11.90
CA PHE A 201 -5.46 3.35 11.12
C PHE A 201 -6.92 3.14 11.48
N HIS A 202 -7.56 4.12 12.12
CA HIS A 202 -8.99 4.16 12.40
C HIS A 202 -9.77 4.60 11.16
N ALA A 203 -9.79 3.76 10.13
CA ALA A 203 -10.37 4.11 8.84
C ALA A 203 -11.06 2.91 8.18
N LYS A 204 -11.89 3.18 7.18
CA LYS A 204 -12.54 2.15 6.36
C LYS A 204 -12.85 2.65 4.97
N ASN A 205 -12.88 1.73 4.02
CA ASN A 205 -13.35 1.97 2.67
C ASN A 205 -14.88 2.05 2.59
N SER A 206 -15.44 2.27 1.42
CA SER A 206 -16.88 2.35 1.21
C SER A 206 -17.58 1.00 1.46
N ARG A 207 -18.88 1.05 1.71
CA ARG A 207 -19.70 -0.17 1.83
C ARG A 207 -19.65 -1.00 0.54
N ILE A 208 -19.63 -0.34 -0.62
CA ILE A 208 -19.56 -0.98 -1.95
C ILE A 208 -18.26 -1.77 -2.08
N PHE A 209 -17.14 -1.21 -1.64
CA PHE A 209 -15.84 -1.89 -1.64
C PHE A 209 -15.92 -3.27 -0.96
N TYR A 210 -16.52 -3.35 0.23
CA TYR A 210 -16.67 -4.60 0.97
C TYR A 210 -17.75 -5.51 0.41
N GLN A 211 -18.78 -4.98 -0.25
CA GLN A 211 -19.80 -5.80 -0.91
C GLN A 211 -19.24 -6.50 -2.14
N LEU A 212 -18.43 -5.80 -2.94
CA LEU A 212 -17.78 -6.38 -4.11
C LEU A 212 -16.79 -7.50 -3.74
N ALA A 213 -16.12 -7.37 -2.60
CA ALA A 213 -15.24 -8.43 -2.07
C ALA A 213 -15.98 -9.75 -1.82
N LYS A 214 -17.28 -9.70 -1.48
CA LYS A 214 -18.11 -10.91 -1.30
C LYS A 214 -18.42 -11.62 -2.60
N ILE A 215 -18.41 -10.89 -3.73
CA ILE A 215 -18.67 -11.46 -5.06
C ILE A 215 -17.37 -12.06 -5.58
N HIS A 216 -16.29 -11.28 -5.58
CA HIS A 216 -14.96 -11.75 -5.99
C HIS A 216 -13.86 -10.82 -5.45
N PRO A 217 -12.73 -11.38 -4.92
CA PRO A 217 -11.62 -10.57 -4.39
C PRO A 217 -11.03 -9.59 -5.40
N ASP A 218 -10.95 -9.97 -6.68
CA ASP A 218 -10.39 -9.11 -7.74
C ASP A 218 -11.23 -7.84 -7.96
N LEU A 219 -12.55 -7.89 -7.74
CA LEU A 219 -13.42 -6.71 -7.81
C LEU A 219 -13.10 -5.71 -6.72
N GLN A 220 -12.74 -6.19 -5.53
CA GLN A 220 -12.26 -5.34 -4.45
C GLN A 220 -10.96 -4.65 -4.85
N THR A 221 -10.01 -5.39 -5.39
CA THR A 221 -8.73 -4.84 -5.86
C THR A 221 -8.93 -3.79 -6.95
N LEU A 222 -9.83 -4.04 -7.90
CA LEU A 222 -10.18 -3.07 -8.96
C LEU A 222 -10.81 -1.77 -8.42
N MET A 223 -11.40 -1.80 -7.24
CA MET A 223 -12.00 -0.63 -6.60
C MET A 223 -11.01 0.23 -5.81
N LEU A 224 -9.78 -0.25 -5.55
CA LEU A 224 -8.78 0.51 -4.79
C LEU A 224 -8.49 1.91 -5.38
N PRO A 225 -8.35 2.09 -6.71
CA PRO A 225 -8.21 3.44 -7.28
C PRO A 225 -9.42 4.34 -7.01
N THR A 226 -10.64 3.79 -7.07
CA THR A 226 -11.86 4.53 -6.71
C THR A 226 -11.85 4.97 -5.26
N GLU A 227 -11.47 4.08 -4.35
CA GLU A 227 -11.37 4.40 -2.92
C GLU A 227 -10.26 5.42 -2.64
N MET A 228 -9.12 5.33 -3.35
CA MET A 228 -8.04 6.31 -3.25
C MET A 228 -8.48 7.71 -3.73
N MET A 229 -9.33 7.77 -4.76
CA MET A 229 -9.85 9.01 -5.33
C MET A 229 -11.17 9.47 -4.70
N ARG A 230 -11.66 8.76 -3.68
CA ARG A 230 -12.87 9.15 -2.95
C ARG A 230 -12.58 10.32 -2.00
N ASP A 231 -13.43 11.35 -2.04
CA ASP A 231 -13.35 12.43 -1.07
C ASP A 231 -13.74 11.93 0.32
N ARG A 232 -12.97 12.31 1.32
CA ARG A 232 -13.15 11.96 2.71
C ARG A 232 -13.34 13.25 3.50
N GLU A 233 -14.58 13.55 3.87
CA GLU A 233 -14.93 14.81 4.54
C GLU A 233 -14.43 14.85 6.00
N LYS A 234 -14.23 13.68 6.61
CA LYS A 234 -13.80 13.54 8.00
C LYS A 234 -12.47 12.81 8.07
N PRO A 235 -11.62 13.16 9.07
CA PRO A 235 -10.39 12.43 9.35
C PRO A 235 -10.67 10.98 9.79
#